data_4941fb57ac8f7e8e95d269d568c8c9b9
#
_entry.id   4941fb57ac8f7e8e95d269d568c8c9b9
#
_cell.length_a   1.000
_cell.length_b   1.000
_cell.length_c   1.000
_cell.angle_alpha   90.00
_cell.angle_beta   90.00
_cell.angle_gamma   90.00
#
_symmetry.space_group_name_H-M   'P 1'
#
loop_
_entity.id
_entity.type
_entity.pdbx_description
1 polymer ?
#
loop_
_entity_poly.entity_id
_entity_poly.type
_entity_poly.pdbx_seq_one_letter_code
_entity_poly.pdbx_strand_id
1 'polypeptide(L)'
;AKHKYDYVLCLGDRYEMAAAVNAGIPFGITYAHLHAGETSEGAIDNIYRDQITLASKYHFVAIESFISRVETITNSNGTAFYSGAIGLENINSIDFLNIEDFNTKWGIDFSMKTLLVTVHPETINPSSNHQKIEELKAALDYLLTKIQVLVTMPNADTLGSLYREMFEDLKIQHGQNVYLIENLGTQSYFSAMKLASLLFGNTSSGIIEAASFGKYVINIGDRQKGRAHGENVIQAPFNRKQLINLTEEHMGKIYSGPNIYKLDEGSDLIIKILKEKLNGI
;
A
#
# COMPACT_ATOMS: atom_id res chain seq x y z
N ALA A 1 28.92 19.22 -6.05
CA ALA A 1 27.51 19.48 -5.73
C ALA A 1 27.34 20.93 -5.26
N LYS A 2 26.29 21.63 -5.70
CA LYS A 2 25.99 23.02 -5.25
C LYS A 2 25.56 23.08 -3.78
N HIS A 3 25.08 21.97 -3.24
CA HIS A 3 24.62 21.87 -1.86
C HIS A 3 25.25 20.66 -1.17
N LYS A 4 25.58 20.80 0.10
CA LYS A 4 26.06 19.74 0.96
C LYS A 4 24.92 19.38 1.90
N TYR A 5 24.50 18.13 1.89
CA TYR A 5 23.49 17.58 2.77
C TYR A 5 24.14 16.63 3.77
N ASP A 6 23.69 16.67 5.02
CA ASP A 6 24.18 15.77 6.07
C ASP A 6 23.61 14.36 5.89
N TYR A 7 22.33 14.29 5.51
CA TYR A 7 21.62 13.05 5.23
C TYR A 7 20.75 13.17 3.97
N VAL A 8 20.57 12.03 3.29
CA VAL A 8 19.57 11.86 2.23
C VAL A 8 18.58 10.79 2.69
N LEU A 9 17.30 11.16 2.79
CA LEU A 9 16.25 10.23 3.15
C LEU A 9 15.82 9.41 1.93
N CYS A 10 15.79 8.09 2.08
CA CYS A 10 15.35 7.14 1.07
C CYS A 10 14.08 6.45 1.56
N LEU A 11 13.02 6.47 0.75
CA LEU A 11 11.73 5.89 1.11
C LEU A 11 11.46 4.60 0.33
N GLY A 12 11.18 3.53 1.05
CA GLY A 12 10.61 2.31 0.49
C GLY A 12 11.59 1.45 -0.30
N ASP A 13 11.11 0.89 -1.41
CA ASP A 13 11.73 -0.26 -2.08
C ASP A 13 11.69 -0.18 -3.61
N ARG A 14 11.38 0.98 -4.17
CA ARG A 14 11.27 1.07 -5.62
C ARG A 14 12.64 1.10 -6.30
N TYR A 15 12.69 0.52 -7.50
CA TYR A 15 13.93 0.43 -8.27
C TYR A 15 14.55 1.80 -8.60
N GLU A 16 13.72 2.84 -8.77
CA GLU A 16 14.19 4.20 -9.01
C GLU A 16 14.96 4.75 -7.80
N MET A 17 14.48 4.43 -6.57
CA MET A 17 15.18 4.81 -5.35
C MET A 17 16.50 4.04 -5.21
N ALA A 18 16.48 2.73 -5.48
CA ALA A 18 17.71 1.92 -5.47
C ALA A 18 18.74 2.43 -6.48
N ALA A 19 18.31 2.82 -7.69
CA ALA A 19 19.18 3.41 -8.70
C ALA A 19 19.82 4.72 -8.22
N ALA A 20 19.03 5.61 -7.61
CA ALA A 20 19.52 6.89 -7.05
C ALA A 20 20.52 6.65 -5.91
N VAL A 21 20.24 5.71 -5.01
CA VAL A 21 21.14 5.35 -3.89
C VAL A 21 22.44 4.78 -4.43
N ASN A 22 22.40 3.79 -5.33
CA ASN A 22 23.59 3.18 -5.92
C ASN A 22 24.46 4.21 -6.63
N ALA A 23 23.86 5.16 -7.36
CA ALA A 23 24.61 6.24 -8.01
C ALA A 23 25.30 7.19 -7.03
N GLY A 24 24.76 7.35 -5.82
CA GLY A 24 25.30 8.25 -4.80
C GLY A 24 26.37 7.65 -3.90
N ILE A 25 26.47 6.31 -3.78
CA ILE A 25 27.46 5.63 -2.93
C ILE A 25 28.89 6.11 -3.20
N PRO A 26 29.39 6.21 -4.45
CA PRO A 26 30.76 6.64 -4.71
C PRO A 26 31.07 8.08 -4.28
N PHE A 27 30.04 8.89 -4.03
CA PHE A 27 30.18 10.28 -3.57
C PHE A 27 30.14 10.42 -2.04
N GLY A 28 30.09 9.32 -1.28
CA GLY A 28 30.06 9.32 0.17
C GLY A 28 28.80 9.92 0.78
N ILE A 29 27.66 9.83 0.08
CA ILE A 29 26.37 10.31 0.59
C ILE A 29 25.94 9.42 1.77
N THR A 30 25.55 10.04 2.89
CA THR A 30 24.97 9.33 4.02
C THR A 30 23.47 9.20 3.86
N TYR A 31 23.00 7.96 3.73
CA TYR A 31 21.58 7.66 3.57
C TYR A 31 20.91 7.28 4.90
N ALA A 32 19.64 7.63 5.02
CA ALA A 32 18.73 7.14 6.06
C ALA A 32 17.48 6.54 5.38
N HIS A 33 17.21 5.26 5.64
CA HIS A 33 16.19 4.48 4.96
C HIS A 33 14.90 4.42 5.77
N LEU A 34 13.81 4.91 5.21
CA LEU A 34 12.45 4.85 5.75
C LEU A 34 11.74 3.61 5.20
N HIS A 35 10.96 2.91 6.03
CA HIS A 35 10.35 1.61 5.74
C HIS A 35 11.39 0.50 5.48
N ALA A 36 12.51 0.55 6.18
CA ALA A 36 13.52 -0.52 6.15
C ALA A 36 12.99 -1.80 6.80
N GLY A 37 13.54 -2.95 6.38
CA GLY A 37 13.28 -4.25 7.01
C GLY A 37 11.91 -4.87 6.72
N GLU A 38 11.02 -4.21 5.98
CA GLU A 38 9.77 -4.83 5.53
C GLU A 38 10.05 -5.93 4.49
N THR A 39 9.11 -6.87 4.35
CA THR A 39 9.16 -7.94 3.34
C THR A 39 7.91 -7.92 2.48
N SER A 40 8.06 -8.26 1.21
CA SER A 40 6.98 -8.47 0.25
C SER A 40 7.36 -9.66 -0.62
N GLU A 41 7.11 -10.88 -0.14
CA GLU A 41 7.58 -12.13 -0.79
C GLU A 41 7.01 -12.32 -2.20
N GLY A 42 5.86 -11.71 -2.49
CA GLY A 42 5.20 -11.75 -3.80
C GLY A 42 5.72 -10.71 -4.82
N ALA A 43 6.77 -9.95 -4.49
CA ALA A 43 7.32 -8.90 -5.35
C ALA A 43 8.85 -8.92 -5.38
N ILE A 44 9.43 -8.42 -6.48
CA ILE A 44 10.89 -8.27 -6.63
C ILE A 44 11.46 -7.13 -5.78
N ASP A 45 10.60 -6.30 -5.22
CA ASP A 45 10.95 -5.07 -4.50
C ASP A 45 11.84 -5.32 -3.27
N ASN A 46 11.78 -6.53 -2.67
CA ASN A 46 12.68 -6.91 -1.57
C ASN A 46 14.16 -6.74 -1.90
N ILE A 47 14.56 -7.07 -3.14
CA ILE A 47 15.95 -6.93 -3.58
C ILE A 47 16.39 -5.47 -3.49
N TYR A 48 15.56 -4.56 -3.97
CA TYR A 48 15.85 -3.13 -3.93
C TYR A 48 15.81 -2.57 -2.52
N ARG A 49 14.85 -3.02 -1.69
CA ARG A 49 14.77 -2.64 -0.28
C ARG A 49 16.04 -3.02 0.48
N ASP A 50 16.49 -4.26 0.32
CA ASP A 50 17.69 -4.75 1.01
C ASP A 50 18.97 -4.04 0.51
N GLN A 51 19.06 -3.69 -0.80
CA GLN A 51 20.13 -2.85 -1.34
C GLN A 51 20.15 -1.46 -0.71
N ILE A 52 19.00 -0.79 -0.61
CA ILE A 52 18.89 0.53 0.02
C ILE A 52 19.23 0.43 1.51
N THR A 53 18.77 -0.63 2.20
CA THR A 53 19.08 -0.88 3.61
C THR A 53 20.59 -1.01 3.81
N LEU A 54 21.28 -1.84 3.00
CA LEU A 54 22.73 -2.03 3.08
C LEU A 54 23.53 -0.75 2.80
N ALA A 55 23.03 0.12 1.92
CA ALA A 55 23.68 1.38 1.58
C ALA A 55 23.44 2.49 2.61
N SER A 56 22.49 2.31 3.53
CA SER A 56 22.06 3.33 4.48
C SER A 56 22.77 3.17 5.83
N LYS A 57 23.02 4.30 6.47
CA LYS A 57 23.62 4.35 7.81
C LYS A 57 22.58 4.24 8.92
N TYR A 58 21.38 4.79 8.72
CA TYR A 58 20.28 4.75 9.67
C TYR A 58 19.03 4.21 9.03
N HIS A 59 18.20 3.53 9.83
CA HIS A 59 17.06 2.79 9.35
C HIS A 59 15.85 3.09 10.22
N PHE A 60 14.76 3.50 9.61
CA PHE A 60 13.50 3.81 10.28
C PHE A 60 12.46 2.78 9.85
N VAL A 61 12.07 1.93 10.80
CA VAL A 61 11.17 0.82 10.55
C VAL A 61 9.73 1.18 10.92
N ALA A 62 8.80 0.73 10.09
CA ALA A 62 7.38 1.02 10.31
C ALA A 62 6.74 0.16 11.42
N ILE A 63 7.36 -0.96 11.77
CA ILE A 63 6.94 -1.85 12.87
C ILE A 63 8.20 -2.26 13.64
N GLU A 64 8.13 -2.25 14.97
CA GLU A 64 9.27 -2.52 15.85
C GLU A 64 9.95 -3.88 15.56
N SER A 65 9.17 -4.91 15.24
CA SER A 65 9.71 -6.24 14.92
C SER A 65 10.64 -6.28 13.71
N PHE A 66 10.63 -5.25 12.85
CA PHE A 66 11.55 -5.18 11.70
C PHE A 66 12.97 -4.72 12.07
N ILE A 67 13.20 -4.23 13.29
CA ILE A 67 14.54 -3.86 13.77
C ILE A 67 15.49 -5.04 13.62
N SER A 68 15.10 -6.22 14.12
CA SER A 68 15.95 -7.42 14.09
C SER A 68 16.32 -7.86 12.67
N ARG A 69 15.41 -7.68 11.70
CA ARG A 69 15.72 -7.96 10.30
C ARG A 69 16.74 -6.98 9.73
N VAL A 70 16.59 -5.69 10.02
CA VAL A 70 17.58 -4.68 9.59
C VAL A 70 18.95 -4.98 10.17
N GLU A 71 19.03 -5.29 11.46
CA GLU A 71 20.29 -5.65 12.13
C GLU A 71 20.93 -6.89 11.51
N THR A 72 20.11 -7.88 11.12
CA THR A 72 20.60 -9.07 10.42
C THR A 72 21.16 -8.72 9.02
N ILE A 73 20.44 -7.91 8.24
CA ILE A 73 20.88 -7.51 6.89
C ILE A 73 22.16 -6.69 6.93
N THR A 74 22.25 -5.74 7.86
CA THR A 74 23.39 -4.81 7.97
C THR A 74 24.55 -5.34 8.79
N ASN A 75 24.35 -6.44 9.51
CA ASN A 75 25.27 -6.97 10.52
C ASN A 75 25.70 -5.86 11.52
N SER A 76 24.78 -5.00 11.92
CA SER A 76 25.04 -3.83 12.75
C SER A 76 23.86 -3.56 13.68
N ASN A 77 24.12 -3.33 14.96
CA ASN A 77 23.12 -3.03 15.98
C ASN A 77 23.04 -1.52 16.24
N GLY A 78 21.87 -1.05 16.70
CA GLY A 78 21.66 0.32 17.13
C GLY A 78 21.59 1.36 16.00
N THR A 79 21.39 0.91 14.76
CA THR A 79 21.19 1.77 13.59
C THR A 79 19.74 1.77 13.08
N ALA A 80 18.90 0.90 13.65
CA ALA A 80 17.49 0.78 13.32
C ALA A 80 16.60 1.34 14.45
N PHE A 81 15.58 2.11 14.09
CA PHE A 81 14.68 2.81 15.01
C PHE A 81 13.23 2.62 14.58
N TYR A 82 12.34 2.33 15.53
CA TYR A 82 10.92 2.27 15.26
C TYR A 82 10.34 3.68 15.12
N SER A 83 9.77 3.99 13.98
CA SER A 83 9.18 5.30 13.63
C SER A 83 7.72 5.25 13.23
N GLY A 84 7.15 4.05 13.11
CA GLY A 84 5.87 3.90 12.44
C GLY A 84 5.95 4.19 10.93
N ALA A 85 4.82 4.08 10.27
CA ALA A 85 4.67 4.51 8.87
C ALA A 85 4.32 6.00 8.82
N ILE A 86 5.30 6.85 8.54
CA ILE A 86 5.14 8.33 8.60
C ILE A 86 4.05 8.87 7.68
N GLY A 87 3.70 8.14 6.61
CA GLY A 87 2.58 8.50 5.73
C GLY A 87 1.24 8.56 6.45
N LEU A 88 1.09 7.85 7.58
CA LEU A 88 -0.14 7.86 8.38
C LEU A 88 -0.38 9.18 9.13
N GLU A 89 0.67 9.92 9.45
CA GLU A 89 0.55 11.23 10.11
C GLU A 89 -0.17 12.24 9.22
N ASN A 90 0.07 12.17 7.91
CA ASN A 90 -0.57 13.06 6.94
C ASN A 90 -2.08 12.83 6.83
N ILE A 91 -2.59 11.66 7.23
CA ILE A 91 -4.02 11.37 7.20
C ILE A 91 -4.80 12.38 8.05
N ASN A 92 -4.26 12.78 9.20
CA ASN A 92 -4.92 13.73 10.10
C ASN A 92 -5.03 15.16 9.53
N SER A 93 -4.20 15.50 8.55
CA SER A 93 -4.19 16.82 7.90
C SER A 93 -5.04 16.88 6.63
N ILE A 94 -5.64 15.79 6.21
CA ILE A 94 -6.45 15.73 5.00
C ILE A 94 -7.86 16.27 5.27
N ASP A 95 -8.27 17.24 4.48
CA ASP A 95 -9.66 17.68 4.41
C ASP A 95 -10.45 16.68 3.55
N PHE A 96 -11.08 15.70 4.23
CA PHE A 96 -11.79 14.61 3.57
C PHE A 96 -13.06 15.11 2.88
N LEU A 97 -13.26 14.65 1.66
CA LEU A 97 -14.53 14.84 0.96
C LEU A 97 -15.65 14.06 1.68
N ASN A 98 -16.78 14.68 1.92
CA ASN A 98 -18.00 14.00 2.32
C ASN A 98 -18.68 13.33 1.10
N ILE A 99 -19.81 12.64 1.30
CA ILE A 99 -20.50 11.90 0.23
C ILE A 99 -20.95 12.85 -0.89
N GLU A 100 -21.48 14.02 -0.56
CA GLU A 100 -21.98 14.99 -1.55
C GLU A 100 -20.83 15.59 -2.37
N ASP A 101 -19.73 16.00 -1.71
CA ASP A 101 -18.55 16.56 -2.37
C ASP A 101 -17.90 15.51 -3.27
N PHE A 102 -17.85 14.24 -2.80
CA PHE A 102 -17.28 13.16 -3.59
C PHE A 102 -18.13 12.87 -4.83
N ASN A 103 -19.45 12.82 -4.66
CA ASN A 103 -20.38 12.64 -5.77
C ASN A 103 -20.30 13.80 -6.77
N THR A 104 -20.24 15.03 -6.30
CA THR A 104 -20.09 16.22 -7.16
C THR A 104 -18.81 16.17 -7.97
N LYS A 105 -17.70 15.74 -7.36
CA LYS A 105 -16.38 15.73 -8.00
C LYS A 105 -16.18 14.55 -8.95
N TRP A 106 -16.70 13.38 -8.59
CA TRP A 106 -16.39 12.10 -9.27
C TRP A 106 -17.61 11.40 -9.86
N GLY A 107 -18.82 11.83 -9.56
CA GLY A 107 -20.07 11.18 -9.97
C GLY A 107 -20.33 9.85 -9.27
N ILE A 108 -19.77 9.65 -8.07
CA ILE A 108 -19.83 8.38 -7.32
C ILE A 108 -20.58 8.61 -6.01
N ASP A 109 -21.72 7.94 -5.85
CA ASP A 109 -22.55 8.05 -4.67
C ASP A 109 -22.23 6.95 -3.65
N PHE A 110 -21.52 7.30 -2.60
CA PHE A 110 -21.17 6.39 -1.49
C PHE A 110 -22.34 6.13 -0.50
N SER A 111 -23.53 6.64 -0.73
CA SER A 111 -24.71 6.14 -0.02
C SER A 111 -25.03 4.69 -0.41
N MET A 112 -24.58 4.26 -1.58
CA MET A 112 -24.60 2.87 -2.01
C MET A 112 -23.42 2.08 -1.44
N LYS A 113 -23.63 0.77 -1.20
CA LYS A 113 -22.54 -0.13 -0.81
C LYS A 113 -21.46 -0.15 -1.90
N THR A 114 -20.29 0.35 -1.57
CA THR A 114 -19.17 0.51 -2.50
C THR A 114 -17.96 -0.32 -2.09
N LEU A 115 -17.46 -1.12 -3.02
CA LEU A 115 -16.19 -1.83 -2.91
C LEU A 115 -15.10 -0.97 -3.55
N LEU A 116 -14.09 -0.57 -2.79
CA LEU A 116 -12.90 0.09 -3.32
C LEU A 116 -11.89 -0.97 -3.76
N VAL A 117 -11.66 -1.07 -5.06
CA VAL A 117 -10.85 -2.11 -5.68
C VAL A 117 -9.51 -1.54 -6.17
N THR A 118 -8.41 -2.15 -5.74
CA THR A 118 -7.06 -1.85 -6.23
C THR A 118 -6.29 -3.15 -6.37
N VAL A 119 -6.18 -3.67 -7.59
CA VAL A 119 -5.51 -4.93 -7.88
C VAL A 119 -4.38 -4.70 -8.89
N HIS A 120 -3.19 -5.19 -8.54
CA HIS A 120 -2.01 -5.16 -9.40
C HIS A 120 -1.61 -6.59 -9.79
N PRO A 121 -0.95 -6.77 -10.95
CA PRO A 121 -0.38 -8.05 -11.34
C PRO A 121 0.61 -8.59 -10.31
N GLU A 122 0.68 -9.91 -10.20
CA GLU A 122 1.75 -10.58 -9.47
C GLU A 122 2.93 -10.81 -10.39
N THR A 123 4.11 -10.31 -10.02
CA THR A 123 5.30 -10.28 -10.87
C THR A 123 6.15 -11.55 -10.78
N ILE A 124 6.04 -12.31 -9.68
CA ILE A 124 6.86 -13.51 -9.45
C ILE A 124 6.36 -14.73 -10.24
N ASN A 125 5.07 -14.83 -10.49
CA ASN A 125 4.50 -15.96 -11.24
C ASN A 125 3.55 -15.48 -12.35
N PRO A 126 4.09 -14.88 -13.42
CA PRO A 126 3.30 -14.21 -14.45
C PRO A 126 2.39 -15.17 -15.24
N SER A 127 2.74 -16.44 -15.39
CA SER A 127 1.95 -17.44 -16.15
C SER A 127 0.57 -17.73 -15.55
N SER A 128 0.40 -17.51 -14.24
CA SER A 128 -0.87 -17.76 -13.54
C SER A 128 -1.86 -16.57 -13.61
N ASN A 129 -1.45 -15.42 -14.16
CA ASN A 129 -2.30 -14.22 -14.13
C ASN A 129 -3.59 -14.36 -14.95
N HIS A 130 -3.61 -15.10 -16.04
CA HIS A 130 -4.84 -15.32 -16.81
C HIS A 130 -5.93 -16.00 -15.98
N GLN A 131 -5.60 -17.12 -15.30
CA GLN A 131 -6.54 -17.79 -14.42
C GLN A 131 -6.98 -16.91 -13.25
N LYS A 132 -6.07 -16.14 -12.68
CA LYS A 132 -6.38 -15.20 -11.60
C LYS A 132 -7.35 -14.11 -12.04
N ILE A 133 -7.19 -13.58 -13.24
CA ILE A 133 -8.08 -12.59 -13.84
C ILE A 133 -9.48 -13.18 -14.05
N GLU A 134 -9.59 -14.41 -14.56
CA GLU A 134 -10.89 -15.09 -14.74
C GLU A 134 -11.63 -15.28 -13.41
N GLU A 135 -10.95 -15.75 -12.37
CA GLU A 135 -11.52 -15.92 -11.04
C GLU A 135 -11.96 -14.57 -10.43
N LEU A 136 -11.13 -13.53 -10.58
CA LEU A 136 -11.42 -12.18 -10.12
C LEU A 136 -12.60 -11.58 -10.87
N LYS A 137 -12.61 -11.66 -12.21
CA LYS A 137 -13.71 -11.18 -13.05
C LYS A 137 -15.03 -11.83 -12.66
N ALA A 138 -15.04 -13.15 -12.53
CA ALA A 138 -16.24 -13.90 -12.17
C ALA A 138 -16.74 -13.58 -10.74
N ALA A 139 -15.85 -13.23 -9.82
CA ALA A 139 -16.26 -12.76 -8.49
C ALA A 139 -16.89 -11.37 -8.55
N LEU A 140 -16.25 -10.44 -9.26
CA LEU A 140 -16.73 -9.06 -9.41
C LEU A 140 -18.06 -9.01 -10.20
N ASP A 141 -18.21 -9.82 -11.25
CA ASP A 141 -19.47 -9.95 -12.00
C ASP A 141 -20.65 -10.28 -11.08
N TYR A 142 -20.47 -11.24 -10.18
CA TYR A 142 -21.49 -11.60 -9.22
C TYR A 142 -21.77 -10.46 -8.22
N LEU A 143 -20.73 -9.86 -7.66
CA LEU A 143 -20.84 -8.80 -6.66
C LEU A 143 -21.51 -7.55 -7.23
N LEU A 144 -21.23 -7.20 -8.47
CA LEU A 144 -21.81 -6.05 -9.18
C LEU A 144 -23.33 -6.14 -9.41
N THR A 145 -23.93 -7.32 -9.20
CA THR A 145 -25.40 -7.45 -9.15
C THR A 145 -26.02 -6.86 -7.87
N LYS A 146 -25.22 -6.56 -6.86
CA LYS A 146 -25.66 -6.15 -5.52
C LYS A 146 -25.05 -4.84 -5.01
N ILE A 147 -23.86 -4.49 -5.51
CA ILE A 147 -23.05 -3.36 -5.05
C ILE A 147 -22.44 -2.61 -6.21
N GLN A 148 -21.92 -1.42 -5.95
CA GLN A 148 -21.06 -0.73 -6.92
C GLN A 148 -19.58 -0.94 -6.59
N VAL A 149 -18.73 -0.75 -7.61
CA VAL A 149 -17.28 -0.94 -7.53
C VAL A 149 -16.57 0.32 -8.01
N LEU A 150 -15.70 0.87 -7.19
CA LEU A 150 -14.75 1.91 -7.56
C LEU A 150 -13.37 1.28 -7.72
N VAL A 151 -12.84 1.28 -8.94
CA VAL A 151 -11.53 0.76 -9.27
C VAL A 151 -10.53 1.89 -9.41
N THR A 152 -9.43 1.83 -8.66
CA THR A 152 -8.22 2.57 -9.01
C THR A 152 -7.40 1.71 -9.97
N MET A 153 -7.22 2.21 -11.19
CA MET A 153 -6.66 1.41 -12.29
C MET A 153 -5.21 1.00 -12.00
N PRO A 154 -4.83 -0.24 -12.33
CA PRO A 154 -3.45 -0.68 -12.21
C PRO A 154 -2.53 0.10 -13.13
N ASN A 155 -1.23 0.20 -12.75
CA ASN A 155 -0.22 0.79 -13.61
C ASN A 155 -0.14 0.06 -14.96
N ALA A 156 0.25 0.77 -16.02
CA ALA A 156 0.39 0.23 -17.37
C ALA A 156 1.72 -0.54 -17.57
N ASP A 157 2.14 -1.32 -16.57
CA ASP A 157 3.28 -2.22 -16.66
C ASP A 157 2.91 -3.53 -17.39
N THR A 158 3.89 -4.41 -17.61
CA THR A 158 3.85 -5.53 -18.58
C THR A 158 2.63 -6.46 -18.47
N LEU A 159 1.95 -6.51 -17.34
CA LEU A 159 0.75 -7.33 -17.13
C LEU A 159 -0.45 -6.50 -16.67
N GLY A 160 -0.26 -5.21 -16.46
CA GLY A 160 -1.32 -4.29 -16.04
C GLY A 160 -2.40 -4.15 -17.12
N SER A 161 -2.05 -4.26 -18.41
CA SER A 161 -2.98 -4.19 -19.53
C SER A 161 -4.08 -5.23 -19.44
N LEU A 162 -3.78 -6.47 -19.06
CA LEU A 162 -4.77 -7.55 -18.93
C LEU A 162 -5.80 -7.26 -17.84
N TYR A 163 -5.36 -6.73 -16.70
CA TYR A 163 -6.27 -6.31 -15.64
C TYR A 163 -7.12 -5.12 -16.06
N ARG A 164 -6.52 -4.17 -16.81
CA ARG A 164 -7.25 -3.01 -17.35
C ARG A 164 -8.36 -3.45 -18.30
N GLU A 165 -8.06 -4.31 -19.25
CA GLU A 165 -9.03 -4.88 -20.18
C GLU A 165 -10.19 -5.58 -19.43
N MET A 166 -9.87 -6.37 -18.41
CA MET A 166 -10.87 -7.03 -17.57
C MET A 166 -11.80 -6.02 -16.86
N PHE A 167 -11.25 -4.92 -16.32
CA PHE A 167 -12.06 -3.87 -15.68
C PHE A 167 -12.89 -3.08 -16.69
N GLU A 168 -12.37 -2.82 -17.89
CA GLU A 168 -13.10 -2.18 -18.99
C GLU A 168 -14.27 -3.05 -19.45
N ASP A 169 -14.08 -4.36 -19.57
CA ASP A 169 -15.14 -5.32 -19.85
C ASP A 169 -16.25 -5.26 -18.78
N LEU A 170 -15.88 -5.27 -17.49
CA LEU A 170 -16.83 -5.14 -16.40
C LEU A 170 -17.61 -3.82 -16.49
N LYS A 171 -16.95 -2.72 -16.86
CA LYS A 171 -17.60 -1.43 -17.09
C LYS A 171 -18.62 -1.48 -18.24
N ILE A 172 -18.29 -2.16 -19.33
CA ILE A 172 -19.20 -2.35 -20.46
C ILE A 172 -20.43 -3.17 -20.04
N GLN A 173 -20.22 -4.23 -19.24
CA GLN A 173 -21.28 -5.16 -18.82
C GLN A 173 -22.21 -4.56 -17.76
N HIS A 174 -21.66 -3.84 -16.77
CA HIS A 174 -22.39 -3.36 -15.57
C HIS A 174 -22.64 -1.85 -15.54
N GLY A 175 -22.16 -1.12 -16.54
CA GLY A 175 -22.51 0.29 -16.76
C GLY A 175 -22.22 1.19 -15.55
N GLN A 176 -23.27 1.73 -14.95
CA GLN A 176 -23.14 2.73 -13.87
C GLN A 176 -22.62 2.17 -12.54
N ASN A 177 -22.63 0.85 -12.34
CA ASN A 177 -22.15 0.25 -11.09
C ASN A 177 -20.62 0.11 -11.03
N VAL A 178 -19.90 0.41 -12.12
CA VAL A 178 -18.45 0.34 -12.19
C VAL A 178 -17.87 1.71 -12.49
N TYR A 179 -16.95 2.16 -11.64
CA TYR A 179 -16.23 3.42 -11.82
C TYR A 179 -14.74 3.09 -11.98
N LEU A 180 -14.15 3.50 -13.10
CA LEU A 180 -12.75 3.29 -13.42
C LEU A 180 -12.03 4.64 -13.33
N ILE A 181 -11.11 4.78 -12.39
CA ILE A 181 -10.38 6.04 -12.16
C ILE A 181 -8.87 5.76 -12.22
N GLU A 182 -8.17 6.49 -13.07
CA GLU A 182 -6.72 6.36 -13.22
C GLU A 182 -5.97 6.82 -11.97
N ASN A 183 -6.34 7.99 -11.46
CA ASN A 183 -5.71 8.57 -10.29
C ASN A 183 -6.70 9.49 -9.55
N LEU A 184 -7.05 9.10 -8.35
CA LEU A 184 -7.90 9.90 -7.46
C LEU A 184 -7.13 11.07 -6.80
N GLY A 185 -5.81 11.01 -6.77
CA GLY A 185 -5.00 11.86 -5.91
C GLY A 185 -5.19 11.54 -4.42
N THR A 186 -4.32 12.07 -3.58
CA THR A 186 -4.27 11.72 -2.14
C THR A 186 -5.58 11.98 -1.40
N GLN A 187 -6.14 13.18 -1.55
CA GLN A 187 -7.37 13.58 -0.86
C GLN A 187 -8.55 12.66 -1.22
N SER A 188 -8.82 12.49 -2.52
CA SER A 188 -9.97 11.69 -2.97
C SER A 188 -9.76 10.20 -2.72
N TYR A 189 -8.54 9.68 -2.81
CA TYR A 189 -8.24 8.28 -2.51
C TYR A 189 -8.52 7.92 -1.05
N PHE A 190 -8.02 8.72 -0.11
CA PHE A 190 -8.29 8.49 1.30
C PHE A 190 -9.74 8.81 1.69
N SER A 191 -10.40 9.77 1.01
CA SER A 191 -11.83 9.97 1.15
C SER A 191 -12.63 8.75 0.67
N ALA A 192 -12.27 8.17 -0.49
CA ALA A 192 -12.87 6.94 -0.98
C ALA A 192 -12.65 5.77 -0.02
N MET A 193 -11.43 5.63 0.54
CA MET A 193 -11.13 4.61 1.55
C MET A 193 -12.02 4.77 2.80
N LYS A 194 -12.19 6.00 3.28
CA LYS A 194 -13.04 6.32 4.42
C LYS A 194 -14.52 6.04 4.15
N LEU A 195 -15.01 6.34 2.95
CA LEU A 195 -16.42 6.21 2.56
C LEU A 195 -16.79 4.79 2.09
N ALA A 196 -15.86 4.04 1.50
CA ALA A 196 -16.11 2.70 1.00
C ALA A 196 -16.62 1.74 2.10
N SER A 197 -17.43 0.78 1.70
CA SER A 197 -17.95 -0.26 2.60
C SER A 197 -16.92 -1.34 2.90
N LEU A 198 -15.98 -1.61 1.98
CA LEU A 198 -14.92 -2.59 2.10
C LEU A 198 -13.81 -2.27 1.09
N LEU A 199 -12.56 -2.59 1.43
CA LEU A 199 -11.44 -2.56 0.51
C LEU A 199 -11.16 -3.95 -0.06
N PHE A 200 -10.72 -4.00 -1.32
CA PHE A 200 -10.55 -5.26 -2.04
C PHE A 200 -9.38 -5.15 -3.01
N GLY A 201 -8.38 -6.01 -2.87
CA GLY A 201 -7.24 -5.98 -3.76
C GLY A 201 -5.94 -6.42 -3.12
N ASN A 202 -4.80 -5.97 -3.67
CA ASN A 202 -3.47 -6.38 -3.22
C ASN A 202 -2.48 -5.21 -3.16
N THR A 203 -2.97 -4.05 -2.79
CA THR A 203 -2.15 -2.84 -2.60
C THR A 203 -1.57 -2.77 -1.18
N SER A 204 -0.38 -2.16 -1.05
CA SER A 204 0.20 -1.86 0.27
C SER A 204 -0.67 -0.91 1.10
N SER A 205 -1.43 -0.04 0.45
CA SER A 205 -2.35 0.89 1.12
C SER A 205 -3.45 0.16 1.90
N GLY A 206 -3.94 -0.98 1.38
CA GLY A 206 -4.87 -1.84 2.10
C GLY A 206 -4.26 -2.42 3.39
N ILE A 207 -2.94 -2.64 3.41
CA ILE A 207 -2.23 -3.18 4.58
C ILE A 207 -1.92 -2.07 5.61
N ILE A 208 -1.44 -0.92 5.12
CA ILE A 208 -0.86 0.13 5.98
C ILE A 208 -1.93 1.12 6.48
N GLU A 209 -2.79 1.62 5.56
CA GLU A 209 -3.67 2.74 5.86
C GLU A 209 -5.09 2.33 6.28
N ALA A 210 -5.62 1.22 5.76
CA ALA A 210 -7.04 0.84 5.92
C ALA A 210 -7.52 0.77 7.36
N ALA A 211 -6.69 0.25 8.28
CA ALA A 211 -7.01 0.17 9.70
C ALA A 211 -7.25 1.55 10.34
N SER A 212 -6.53 2.59 9.87
CA SER A 212 -6.72 3.97 10.35
C SER A 212 -8.10 4.56 9.97
N PHE A 213 -8.77 3.97 8.98
CA PHE A 213 -10.12 4.33 8.56
C PHE A 213 -11.19 3.35 9.08
N GLY A 214 -10.81 2.41 9.95
CA GLY A 214 -11.73 1.40 10.47
C GLY A 214 -12.22 0.41 9.41
N LYS A 215 -11.41 0.13 8.37
CA LYS A 215 -11.83 -0.70 7.24
C LYS A 215 -11.21 -2.09 7.29
N TYR A 216 -12.05 -3.09 6.97
CA TYR A 216 -11.58 -4.40 6.58
C TYR A 216 -11.08 -4.37 5.12
N VAL A 217 -10.16 -5.27 4.82
CA VAL A 217 -9.56 -5.44 3.50
C VAL A 217 -9.56 -6.91 3.13
N ILE A 218 -10.09 -7.26 1.97
CA ILE A 218 -9.86 -8.57 1.38
C ILE A 218 -8.56 -8.46 0.57
N ASN A 219 -7.46 -8.96 1.13
CA ASN A 219 -6.15 -8.96 0.47
C ASN A 219 -6.01 -10.20 -0.41
N ILE A 220 -5.90 -9.99 -1.73
CA ILE A 220 -6.02 -11.05 -2.73
C ILE A 220 -4.64 -11.49 -3.22
N GLY A 221 -4.43 -12.80 -3.20
CA GLY A 221 -3.20 -13.41 -3.71
C GLY A 221 -1.99 -13.18 -2.84
N ASP A 222 -0.81 -13.38 -3.45
CA ASP A 222 0.47 -13.45 -2.73
C ASP A 222 1.32 -12.18 -2.83
N ARG A 223 0.84 -11.12 -3.54
CA ARG A 223 1.64 -9.92 -3.76
C ARG A 223 2.12 -9.25 -2.46
N GLN A 224 1.30 -9.28 -1.41
CA GLN A 224 1.63 -8.75 -0.08
C GLN A 224 2.07 -9.83 0.92
N LYS A 225 2.30 -11.06 0.46
CA LYS A 225 2.73 -12.17 1.32
C LYS A 225 4.03 -11.83 2.04
N GLY A 226 4.12 -12.24 3.31
CA GLY A 226 5.25 -11.92 4.18
C GLY A 226 5.22 -10.52 4.80
N ARG A 227 4.34 -9.62 4.32
CA ARG A 227 4.16 -8.31 4.95
C ARG A 227 3.35 -8.45 6.25
N ALA A 228 3.83 -7.83 7.31
CA ALA A 228 3.07 -7.75 8.54
C ALA A 228 1.74 -7.00 8.31
N HIS A 229 0.66 -7.48 8.92
CA HIS A 229 -0.66 -6.87 8.76
C HIS A 229 -1.50 -7.00 10.04
N GLY A 230 -2.45 -6.09 10.20
CA GLY A 230 -3.43 -6.14 11.29
C GLY A 230 -4.54 -7.17 11.03
N GLU A 231 -5.38 -7.38 12.04
CA GLU A 231 -6.54 -8.29 11.98
C GLU A 231 -7.64 -7.80 11.01
N ASN A 232 -7.56 -6.54 10.56
CA ASN A 232 -8.46 -6.00 9.55
C ASN A 232 -8.20 -6.56 8.15
N VAL A 233 -7.06 -7.23 7.93
CA VAL A 233 -6.65 -7.75 6.62
C VAL A 233 -6.97 -9.24 6.54
N ILE A 234 -7.93 -9.58 5.68
CA ILE A 234 -8.40 -10.94 5.43
C ILE A 234 -7.72 -11.47 4.17
N GLN A 235 -6.89 -12.48 4.31
CA GLN A 235 -6.18 -13.09 3.19
C GLN A 235 -7.12 -13.95 2.35
N ALA A 236 -7.07 -13.81 1.04
CA ALA A 236 -7.88 -14.59 0.10
C ALA A 236 -7.04 -15.01 -1.14
N PRO A 237 -7.15 -16.24 -1.61
CA PRO A 237 -6.60 -16.61 -2.91
C PRO A 237 -7.45 -16.03 -4.03
N PHE A 238 -6.93 -16.03 -5.27
CA PHE A 238 -7.72 -15.80 -6.47
C PHE A 238 -8.67 -17.01 -6.70
N ASN A 239 -9.76 -17.02 -5.94
CA ASN A 239 -10.80 -18.03 -6.04
C ASN A 239 -12.18 -17.36 -5.93
N ARG A 240 -12.97 -17.44 -6.98
CA ARG A 240 -14.29 -16.81 -7.10
C ARG A 240 -15.16 -16.99 -5.87
N LYS A 241 -15.33 -18.23 -5.41
CA LYS A 241 -16.23 -18.56 -4.30
C LYS A 241 -15.77 -17.94 -2.99
N GLN A 242 -14.46 -18.01 -2.70
CA GLN A 242 -13.90 -17.44 -1.48
C GLN A 242 -13.96 -15.91 -1.52
N LEU A 243 -13.64 -15.28 -2.65
CA LEU A 243 -13.72 -13.84 -2.83
C LEU A 243 -15.14 -13.31 -2.58
N ILE A 244 -16.15 -13.98 -3.14
CA ILE A 244 -17.56 -13.62 -2.93
C ILE A 244 -17.93 -13.76 -1.44
N ASN A 245 -17.69 -14.92 -0.85
CA ASN A 245 -18.08 -15.20 0.55
C ASN A 245 -17.44 -14.20 1.53
N LEU A 246 -16.12 -13.97 1.40
CA LEU A 246 -15.39 -13.05 2.28
C LEU A 246 -15.85 -11.61 2.09
N THR A 247 -16.15 -11.20 0.85
CA THR A 247 -16.70 -9.88 0.57
C THR A 247 -18.07 -9.69 1.19
N GLU A 248 -18.98 -10.64 1.00
CA GLU A 248 -20.33 -10.58 1.59
C GLU A 248 -20.28 -10.60 3.12
N GLU A 249 -19.40 -11.41 3.71
CA GLU A 249 -19.22 -11.50 5.16
C GLU A 249 -18.72 -10.18 5.77
N HIS A 250 -17.80 -9.45 5.10
CA HIS A 250 -17.14 -8.27 5.67
C HIS A 250 -17.71 -6.95 5.14
N MET A 251 -18.64 -6.98 4.19
CA MET A 251 -19.23 -5.78 3.59
C MET A 251 -19.91 -4.89 4.63
N GLY A 252 -19.40 -3.69 4.82
CA GLY A 252 -19.92 -2.70 5.76
C GLY A 252 -19.57 -2.93 7.23
N LYS A 253 -18.80 -3.97 7.57
CA LYS A 253 -18.25 -4.12 8.91
C LYS A 253 -17.20 -3.04 9.20
N ILE A 254 -17.15 -2.59 10.45
CA ILE A 254 -16.18 -1.60 10.92
C ILE A 254 -15.12 -2.34 11.76
N TYR A 255 -13.86 -2.08 11.42
CA TYR A 255 -12.73 -2.54 12.22
C TYR A 255 -12.45 -1.54 13.34
N SER A 256 -12.35 -2.00 14.58
CA SER A 256 -12.10 -1.19 15.78
C SER A 256 -10.75 -1.47 16.46
N GLY A 257 -9.95 -2.37 15.90
CA GLY A 257 -8.63 -2.69 16.44
C GLY A 257 -7.57 -1.64 16.08
N PRO A 258 -6.34 -1.78 16.58
CA PRO A 258 -5.25 -0.85 16.33
C PRO A 258 -4.72 -0.97 14.89
N ASN A 259 -4.16 0.14 14.38
CA ASN A 259 -3.30 0.08 13.22
C ASN A 259 -1.86 -0.18 13.68
N ILE A 260 -1.31 -1.35 13.35
CA ILE A 260 0.03 -1.79 13.78
C ILE A 260 1.17 -0.95 13.18
N TYR A 261 0.88 -0.18 12.14
CA TYR A 261 1.83 0.72 11.47
C TYR A 261 1.84 2.13 12.06
N LYS A 262 0.87 2.44 12.93
CA LYS A 262 0.71 3.80 13.46
C LYS A 262 1.61 4.02 14.67
N LEU A 263 2.44 5.04 14.59
CA LEU A 263 3.12 5.68 15.72
C LEU A 263 2.85 7.18 15.61
N ASP A 264 2.36 7.79 16.66
CA ASP A 264 2.18 9.22 16.71
C ASP A 264 3.56 9.93 16.83
N GLU A 265 3.75 11.05 16.13
CA GLU A 265 5.00 11.83 16.12
C GLU A 265 6.24 11.09 15.57
N GLY A 266 6.06 10.12 14.69
CA GLY A 266 7.16 9.35 14.09
C GLY A 266 8.11 10.23 13.27
N SER A 267 7.59 11.23 12.55
CA SER A 267 8.40 12.20 11.79
C SER A 267 9.28 13.05 12.69
N ASP A 268 8.77 13.54 13.82
CA ASP A 268 9.54 14.31 14.80
C ASP A 268 10.62 13.45 15.45
N LEU A 269 10.31 12.20 15.74
CA LEU A 269 11.27 11.22 16.25
C LEU A 269 12.43 10.99 15.26
N ILE A 270 12.14 10.83 13.97
CA ILE A 270 13.16 10.70 12.91
C ILE A 270 14.09 11.91 12.91
N ILE A 271 13.52 13.13 12.91
CA ILE A 271 14.29 14.38 12.91
C ILE A 271 15.15 14.48 14.18
N LYS A 272 14.60 14.15 15.34
CA LYS A 272 15.33 14.14 16.61
C LYS A 272 16.54 13.21 16.57
N ILE A 273 16.33 11.94 16.19
CA ILE A 273 17.39 10.94 16.09
C ILE A 273 18.49 11.37 15.13
N LEU A 274 18.13 11.87 13.93
CA LEU A 274 19.11 12.30 12.94
C LEU A 274 19.94 13.49 13.43
N LYS A 275 19.33 14.44 14.16
CA LYS A 275 20.05 15.58 14.78
C LYS A 275 21.00 15.12 15.90
N GLU A 276 20.58 14.19 16.75
CA GLU A 276 21.42 13.61 17.80
C GLU A 276 22.64 12.90 17.19
N LYS A 277 22.43 12.10 16.15
CA LYS A 277 23.50 11.37 15.45
C LYS A 277 24.45 12.30 14.66
N LEU A 278 23.99 13.46 14.22
CA LEU A 278 24.82 14.47 13.58
C LEU A 278 25.73 15.16 14.60
N ASN A 279 25.25 15.40 15.82
CA ASN A 279 25.97 16.06 16.90
C ASN A 279 26.87 15.11 17.70
N GLY A 280 26.92 13.82 17.35
CA GLY A 280 27.75 12.81 18.02
C GLY A 280 27.20 12.37 19.39
N ILE A 281 25.90 12.54 19.60
CA ILE A 281 25.20 12.15 20.84
C ILE A 281 24.51 10.79 20.64
#